data_bcd44b12b4bd50fff19e62928829b3b8
#
_entry.id   bcd44b12b4bd50fff19e62928829b3b8
#
_cell.length_a   1.000
_cell.length_b   1.000
_cell.length_c   1.000
_cell.angle_alpha   90.00
_cell.angle_beta   90.00
_cell.angle_gamma   90.00
#
_symmetry.space_group_name_H-M   'P 1'
#
loop_
_entity.id
_entity.type
_entity.pdbx_description
1 polymer ?
#
loop_
_entity_poly.entity_id
_entity_poly.type
_entity_poly.pdbx_seq_one_letter_code
_entity_poly.pdbx_strand_id
1 'polypeptide(L)'
;YYYGWEKMKDDPFLKWVHCSLAVLLNLIGTILMYLANSWATFMQAPGGIDEKGQFLGNIWHVIHSTLWNPVGVHRILGNIVFGGGIVGAYAAYHYLTAKTAEEKAHYDWMCYIAMFIAIFGLIPLPFAGYWLMKEVYAFRQQMGITLMGGIMAWLFIIQAVMIGLLFFGANSYLHNSMSRIKGSHRYMKYAKYMVLLLIVCFTMWMTPHTIVMTPAELKDMGGAQHPVVGHFGVM
;
A
#
# COMPACT_ATOMS: atom_id res chain seq x y z
N TYR A 1 -16.41 3.10 19.78
CA TYR A 1 -17.05 2.95 18.48
C TYR A 1 -17.74 1.60 18.35
N TYR A 2 -17.01 0.48 18.41
CA TYR A 2 -17.53 -0.86 18.17
C TYR A 2 -18.76 -1.20 19.07
N TYR A 3 -18.66 -1.01 20.38
CA TYR A 3 -19.73 -1.31 21.34
C TYR A 3 -20.93 -0.35 21.26
N GLY A 4 -20.82 0.75 20.54
CA GLY A 4 -21.94 1.70 20.37
C GLY A 4 -22.95 1.30 19.30
N TRP A 5 -22.59 0.40 18.37
CA TRP A 5 -23.43 0.04 17.24
C TRP A 5 -24.79 -0.51 17.65
N GLU A 6 -24.84 -1.45 18.59
CA GLU A 6 -26.08 -2.07 19.05
C GLU A 6 -27.11 -1.07 19.60
N LYS A 7 -26.62 0.06 20.16
CA LYS A 7 -27.49 1.12 20.70
C LYS A 7 -27.91 2.14 19.64
N MET A 8 -27.25 2.17 18.50
CA MET A 8 -27.42 3.23 17.49
C MET A 8 -28.01 2.71 16.18
N LYS A 9 -28.02 1.40 15.94
CA LYS A 9 -28.40 0.80 14.66
C LYS A 9 -29.85 1.01 14.25
N ASP A 10 -30.75 1.15 15.20
CA ASP A 10 -32.21 1.23 14.95
C ASP A 10 -32.70 2.65 14.71
N ASP A 11 -31.95 3.67 15.14
CA ASP A 11 -32.27 5.08 14.91
C ASP A 11 -31.47 5.64 13.72
N PRO A 12 -32.13 6.14 12.66
CA PRO A 12 -31.45 6.66 11.48
C PRO A 12 -30.45 7.79 11.76
N PHE A 13 -30.76 8.67 12.71
CA PHE A 13 -29.87 9.78 13.09
C PHE A 13 -28.66 9.27 13.85
N LEU A 14 -28.86 8.40 14.84
CA LEU A 14 -27.75 7.81 15.60
C LEU A 14 -26.87 6.92 14.73
N LYS A 15 -27.44 6.22 13.77
CA LYS A 15 -26.69 5.46 12.75
C LYS A 15 -25.79 6.38 11.93
N TRP A 16 -26.31 7.53 11.49
CA TRP A 16 -25.51 8.52 10.76
C TRP A 16 -24.37 9.08 11.62
N VAL A 17 -24.65 9.42 12.90
CA VAL A 17 -23.63 9.86 13.86
C VAL A 17 -22.55 8.79 14.03
N HIS A 18 -22.95 7.52 14.17
CA HIS A 18 -22.00 6.41 14.31
C HIS A 18 -21.09 6.27 13.08
N CYS A 19 -21.63 6.35 11.86
CA CYS A 19 -20.85 6.32 10.62
C CYS A 19 -19.90 7.52 10.54
N SER A 20 -20.34 8.71 10.93
CA SER A 20 -19.49 9.91 10.94
C SER A 20 -18.32 9.80 11.93
N LEU A 21 -18.56 9.18 13.10
CA LEU A 21 -17.49 8.87 14.06
C LEU A 21 -16.46 7.89 13.49
N ALA A 22 -16.87 6.93 12.64
CA ALA A 22 -15.95 6.05 11.94
C ALA A 22 -15.04 6.82 10.97
N VAL A 23 -15.61 7.75 10.20
CA VAL A 23 -14.84 8.60 9.29
C VAL A 23 -13.86 9.46 10.08
N LEU A 24 -14.31 10.10 11.17
CA LEU A 24 -13.47 10.92 12.03
C LEU A 24 -12.32 10.10 12.64
N LEU A 25 -12.58 8.89 13.10
CA LEU A 25 -11.56 7.97 13.64
C LEU A 25 -10.50 7.66 12.60
N ASN A 26 -10.89 7.39 11.35
CA ASN A 26 -9.96 7.13 10.25
C ASN A 26 -9.12 8.37 9.90
N LEU A 27 -9.72 9.56 9.90
CA LEU A 27 -9.01 10.83 9.67
C LEU A 27 -7.96 11.08 10.75
N ILE A 28 -8.34 10.94 12.02
CA ILE A 28 -7.41 11.09 13.16
C ILE A 28 -6.29 10.06 13.08
N GLY A 29 -6.61 8.79 12.79
CA GLY A 29 -5.62 7.73 12.60
C GLY A 29 -4.65 8.03 11.47
N THR A 30 -5.11 8.60 10.37
CA THR A 30 -4.27 9.02 9.25
C THR A 30 -3.34 10.17 9.64
N ILE A 31 -3.83 11.17 10.37
CA ILE A 31 -3.02 12.30 10.89
C ILE A 31 -1.93 11.77 11.83
N LEU A 32 -2.30 10.91 12.78
CA LEU A 32 -1.35 10.28 13.70
C LEU A 32 -0.28 9.47 12.98
N MET A 33 -0.67 8.74 11.92
CA MET A 33 0.28 8.01 11.09
C MET A 33 1.28 8.96 10.40
N TYR A 34 0.81 10.08 9.85
CA TYR A 34 1.69 11.08 9.24
C TYR A 34 2.66 11.71 10.25
N LEU A 35 2.18 12.01 11.46
CA LEU A 35 3.04 12.51 12.54
C LEU A 35 4.08 11.48 12.97
N ALA A 36 3.68 10.22 13.12
CA ALA A 36 4.62 9.13 13.42
C ALA A 36 5.63 8.89 12.29
N ASN A 37 5.20 9.05 11.04
CA ASN A 37 6.10 8.94 9.89
C ASN A 37 7.18 10.03 9.88
N SER A 38 6.92 11.25 10.39
CA SER A 38 7.94 12.30 10.43
C SER A 38 9.16 11.88 11.25
N TRP A 39 8.95 11.22 12.38
CA TRP A 39 10.05 10.65 13.16
C TRP A 39 10.82 9.56 12.39
N ALA A 40 10.09 8.58 11.84
CA ALA A 40 10.70 7.47 11.11
C ALA A 40 11.50 7.95 9.87
N THR A 41 10.97 8.91 9.14
CA THR A 41 11.61 9.45 7.94
C THR A 41 12.75 10.40 8.27
N PHE A 42 12.67 11.15 9.37
CA PHE A 42 13.80 11.92 9.88
C PHE A 42 14.99 11.03 10.23
N MET A 43 14.76 9.89 10.88
CA MET A 43 15.85 8.93 11.18
C MET A 43 16.50 8.34 9.92
N GLN A 44 15.76 8.22 8.83
CA GLN A 44 16.28 7.70 7.56
C GLN A 44 16.95 8.76 6.70
N ALA A 45 16.35 9.95 6.65
CA ALA A 45 16.78 11.07 5.83
C ALA A 45 16.63 12.38 6.64
N PRO A 46 17.57 12.68 7.55
CA PRO A 46 17.52 13.87 8.39
C PRO A 46 17.42 15.15 7.55
N GLY A 47 16.46 16.01 7.89
CA GLY A 47 16.30 17.34 7.33
C GLY A 47 16.28 18.39 8.45
N GLY A 48 16.54 19.66 8.13
CA GLY A 48 16.49 20.76 9.09
C GLY A 48 17.60 20.77 10.14
N ILE A 49 18.69 20.02 9.91
CA ILE A 49 19.92 20.01 10.71
C ILE A 49 21.11 20.30 9.82
N ASP A 50 22.17 20.89 10.39
CA ASP A 50 23.46 21.13 9.70
C ASP A 50 24.36 19.88 9.70
N GLU A 51 25.53 19.98 9.08
CA GLU A 51 26.52 18.89 9.02
C GLU A 51 27.04 18.47 10.40
N LYS A 52 26.91 19.33 11.40
CA LYS A 52 27.30 19.06 12.80
C LYS A 52 26.16 18.51 13.64
N GLY A 53 24.98 18.28 13.01
CA GLY A 53 23.78 17.79 13.69
C GLY A 53 23.01 18.86 14.48
N GLN A 54 23.30 20.15 14.28
CA GLN A 54 22.64 21.24 15.00
C GLN A 54 21.33 21.62 14.27
N PHE A 55 20.31 21.94 15.06
CA PHE A 55 19.00 22.33 14.54
C PHE A 55 19.07 23.71 13.88
N LEU A 56 18.59 23.81 12.64
CA LEU A 56 18.59 25.05 11.84
C LEU A 56 17.44 26.02 12.16
N GLY A 57 16.69 25.78 13.22
CA GLY A 57 15.65 26.69 13.73
C GLY A 57 14.28 26.52 13.07
N ASN A 58 14.12 25.66 12.07
CA ASN A 58 12.84 25.43 11.38
C ASN A 58 12.36 23.97 11.59
N ILE A 59 11.39 23.79 12.49
CA ILE A 59 10.79 22.47 12.79
C ILE A 59 10.09 21.85 11.61
N TRP A 60 9.55 22.64 10.67
CA TRP A 60 8.88 22.12 9.49
C TRP A 60 9.84 21.37 8.56
N HIS A 61 11.10 21.80 8.47
CA HIS A 61 12.10 21.08 7.70
C HIS A 61 12.50 19.75 8.35
N VAL A 62 12.38 19.64 9.66
CA VAL A 62 12.61 18.39 10.39
C VAL A 62 11.45 17.41 10.16
N ILE A 63 10.20 17.90 10.25
CA ILE A 63 8.99 17.09 10.03
C ILE A 63 8.90 16.64 8.56
N HIS A 64 9.15 17.56 7.62
CA HIS A 64 9.03 17.34 6.18
C HIS A 64 10.36 16.90 5.56
N SER A 65 10.97 15.85 6.10
CA SER A 65 12.12 15.23 5.44
C SER A 65 11.76 14.76 4.03
N THR A 66 12.73 14.60 3.15
CA THR A 66 12.53 14.19 1.75
C THR A 66 11.67 12.94 1.61
N LEU A 67 11.75 12.01 2.56
CA LEU A 67 11.01 10.75 2.54
C LEU A 67 9.60 10.84 3.16
N TRP A 68 9.25 11.94 3.82
CA TRP A 68 8.01 12.03 4.59
C TRP A 68 6.73 11.82 3.75
N ASN A 69 6.62 12.57 2.64
CA ASN A 69 5.48 12.44 1.73
C ASN A 69 5.43 11.08 1.01
N PRO A 70 6.52 10.60 0.39
CA PRO A 70 6.51 9.28 -0.27
C PRO A 70 6.14 8.14 0.67
N VAL A 71 6.69 8.11 1.89
CA VAL A 71 6.34 7.13 2.92
C VAL A 71 4.89 7.27 3.34
N GLY A 72 4.42 8.50 3.58
CA GLY A 72 3.04 8.77 3.98
C GLY A 72 2.03 8.26 2.96
N VAL A 73 2.18 8.62 1.70
CA VAL A 73 1.29 8.19 0.61
C VAL A 73 1.33 6.67 0.43
N HIS A 74 2.53 6.08 0.39
CA HIS A 74 2.68 4.63 0.26
C HIS A 74 1.99 3.88 1.41
N ARG A 75 2.13 4.37 2.66
CA ARG A 75 1.47 3.77 3.82
C ARG A 75 -0.05 3.90 3.81
N ILE A 76 -0.62 5.05 3.38
CA ILE A 76 -2.07 5.19 3.26
C ILE A 76 -2.62 4.14 2.30
N LEU A 77 -2.03 4.02 1.12
CA LEU A 77 -2.45 3.04 0.11
C LEU A 77 -2.28 1.61 0.62
N GLY A 78 -1.15 1.31 1.27
CA GLY A 78 -0.90 0.02 1.90
C GLY A 78 -1.93 -0.31 3.00
N ASN A 79 -2.32 0.67 3.82
CA ASN A 79 -3.34 0.49 4.86
C ASN A 79 -4.73 0.20 4.28
N ILE A 80 -5.09 0.84 3.16
CA ILE A 80 -6.36 0.56 2.44
C ILE A 80 -6.36 -0.88 1.93
N VAL A 81 -5.28 -1.33 1.30
CA VAL A 81 -5.13 -2.70 0.79
C VAL A 81 -5.18 -3.71 1.93
N PHE A 82 -4.43 -3.45 3.00
CA PHE A 82 -4.38 -4.30 4.18
C PHE A 82 -5.73 -4.41 4.88
N GLY A 83 -6.43 -3.28 5.05
CA GLY A 83 -7.78 -3.25 5.62
C GLY A 83 -8.77 -4.06 4.78
N GLY A 84 -8.75 -3.89 3.45
CA GLY A 84 -9.55 -4.70 2.53
C GLY A 84 -9.21 -6.19 2.63
N GLY A 85 -7.92 -6.54 2.71
CA GLY A 85 -7.47 -7.92 2.88
C GLY A 85 -7.96 -8.56 4.17
N ILE A 86 -7.88 -7.85 5.30
CA ILE A 86 -8.37 -8.34 6.61
C ILE A 86 -9.88 -8.55 6.61
N VAL A 87 -10.64 -7.56 6.12
CA VAL A 87 -12.12 -7.70 6.04
C VAL A 87 -12.50 -8.83 5.09
N GLY A 88 -11.79 -8.99 3.98
CA GLY A 88 -11.98 -10.09 3.06
C GLY A 88 -11.71 -11.46 3.68
N ALA A 89 -10.61 -11.60 4.43
CA ALA A 89 -10.27 -12.83 5.15
C ALA A 89 -11.33 -13.17 6.22
N TYR A 90 -11.76 -12.17 6.98
CA TYR A 90 -12.85 -12.32 7.96
C TYR A 90 -14.14 -12.80 7.27
N ALA A 91 -14.54 -12.14 6.20
CA ALA A 91 -15.74 -12.50 5.45
C ALA A 91 -15.64 -13.90 4.84
N ALA A 92 -14.49 -14.28 4.28
CA ALA A 92 -14.27 -15.61 3.74
C ALA A 92 -14.37 -16.70 4.82
N TYR A 93 -13.77 -16.48 5.99
CA TYR A 93 -13.88 -17.40 7.12
C TYR A 93 -15.33 -17.62 7.54
N HIS A 94 -16.10 -16.54 7.72
CA HIS A 94 -17.50 -16.62 8.09
C HIS A 94 -18.38 -17.23 6.99
N TYR A 95 -18.08 -16.96 5.71
CA TYR A 95 -18.76 -17.61 4.60
C TYR A 95 -18.62 -19.14 4.64
N LEU A 96 -17.42 -19.64 4.94
CA LEU A 96 -17.16 -21.08 5.03
C LEU A 96 -17.86 -21.73 6.23
N THR A 97 -18.07 -20.99 7.32
CA THR A 97 -18.69 -21.48 8.56
C THR A 97 -20.19 -21.18 8.65
N ALA A 98 -20.73 -20.35 7.75
CA ALA A 98 -22.13 -19.95 7.72
C ALA A 98 -23.07 -21.15 7.51
N LYS A 99 -24.14 -21.21 8.29
CA LYS A 99 -25.12 -22.30 8.26
C LYS A 99 -26.34 -21.97 7.38
N THR A 100 -26.68 -20.70 7.26
CA THR A 100 -27.85 -20.25 6.48
C THR A 100 -27.46 -19.68 5.13
N ALA A 101 -28.35 -19.73 4.15
CA ALA A 101 -28.13 -19.14 2.84
C ALA A 101 -28.03 -17.60 2.92
N GLU A 102 -28.74 -16.98 3.85
CA GLU A 102 -28.72 -15.54 4.06
C GLU A 102 -27.38 -15.07 4.61
N GLU A 103 -26.83 -15.78 5.62
CA GLU A 103 -25.48 -15.50 6.15
C GLU A 103 -24.41 -15.65 5.05
N LYS A 104 -24.49 -16.72 4.23
CA LYS A 104 -23.58 -16.91 3.11
C LYS A 104 -23.65 -15.76 2.12
N ALA A 105 -24.85 -15.32 1.75
CA ALA A 105 -25.03 -14.20 0.84
C ALA A 105 -24.45 -12.89 1.41
N HIS A 106 -24.63 -12.65 2.73
CA HIS A 106 -24.07 -11.50 3.42
C HIS A 106 -22.54 -11.48 3.39
N TYR A 107 -21.92 -12.60 3.76
CA TYR A 107 -20.45 -12.67 3.79
C TYR A 107 -19.82 -12.75 2.41
N ASP A 108 -20.50 -13.33 1.39
CA ASP A 108 -20.05 -13.24 0.00
C ASP A 108 -20.06 -11.80 -0.51
N TRP A 109 -21.10 -11.04 -0.22
CA TRP A 109 -21.18 -9.62 -0.53
C TRP A 109 -20.08 -8.80 0.20
N MET A 110 -19.88 -9.05 1.50
CA MET A 110 -18.84 -8.37 2.29
C MET A 110 -17.45 -8.67 1.71
N CYS A 111 -17.17 -9.94 1.38
CA CYS A 111 -15.91 -10.35 0.77
C CYS A 111 -15.70 -9.66 -0.59
N TYR A 112 -16.76 -9.59 -1.42
CA TYR A 112 -16.72 -8.92 -2.72
C TYR A 112 -16.30 -7.44 -2.58
N ILE A 113 -16.93 -6.69 -1.69
CA ILE A 113 -16.60 -5.27 -1.46
C ILE A 113 -15.18 -5.11 -0.90
N ALA A 114 -14.80 -5.94 0.06
CA ALA A 114 -13.47 -5.90 0.66
C ALA A 114 -12.37 -6.18 -0.36
N MET A 115 -12.53 -7.20 -1.19
CA MET A 115 -11.58 -7.53 -2.26
C MET A 115 -11.54 -6.45 -3.35
N PHE A 116 -12.68 -5.85 -3.68
CA PHE A 116 -12.74 -4.72 -4.61
C PHE A 116 -11.91 -3.53 -4.09
N ILE A 117 -12.05 -3.18 -2.81
CA ILE A 117 -11.27 -2.11 -2.16
C ILE A 117 -9.78 -2.46 -2.17
N ALA A 118 -9.42 -3.70 -1.82
CA ALA A 118 -8.03 -4.16 -1.83
C ALA A 118 -7.40 -4.05 -3.22
N ILE A 119 -8.07 -4.55 -4.26
CA ILE A 119 -7.59 -4.47 -5.65
C ILE A 119 -7.48 -3.02 -6.11
N PHE A 120 -8.48 -2.18 -5.82
CA PHE A 120 -8.46 -0.77 -6.19
C PHE A 120 -7.29 -0.02 -5.53
N GLY A 121 -7.00 -0.32 -4.27
CA GLY A 121 -5.84 0.23 -3.55
C GLY A 121 -4.49 -0.29 -4.08
N LEU A 122 -4.44 -1.53 -4.59
CA LEU A 122 -3.23 -2.10 -5.19
C LEU A 122 -2.83 -1.46 -6.52
N ILE A 123 -3.75 -0.83 -7.26
CA ILE A 123 -3.44 -0.19 -8.54
C ILE A 123 -2.47 1.00 -8.36
N PRO A 124 -2.73 2.00 -7.49
CA PRO A 124 -1.81 3.11 -7.28
C PRO A 124 -0.59 2.78 -6.41
N LEU A 125 -0.61 1.66 -5.68
CA LEU A 125 0.44 1.31 -4.72
C LEU A 125 1.84 1.15 -5.36
N PRO A 126 2.02 0.51 -6.54
CA PRO A 126 3.32 0.42 -7.21
C PRO A 126 3.88 1.79 -7.61
N PHE A 127 3.04 2.73 -8.02
CA PHE A 127 3.47 4.08 -8.37
C PHE A 127 3.95 4.85 -7.13
N ALA A 128 3.25 4.71 -6.01
CA ALA A 128 3.68 5.27 -4.73
C ALA A 128 4.98 4.59 -4.23
N GLY A 129 5.12 3.28 -4.43
CA GLY A 129 6.32 2.53 -4.14
C GLY A 129 7.50 2.96 -5.00
N TYR A 130 7.27 3.19 -6.29
CA TYR A 130 8.28 3.74 -7.21
C TYR A 130 8.74 5.12 -6.75
N TRP A 131 7.82 6.03 -6.43
CA TRP A 131 8.16 7.34 -5.90
C TRP A 131 8.99 7.23 -4.61
N LEU A 132 8.57 6.40 -3.67
CA LEU A 132 9.30 6.18 -2.43
C LEU A 132 10.73 5.69 -2.69
N MET A 133 10.90 4.68 -3.52
CA MET A 133 12.22 4.13 -3.80
C MET A 133 13.11 5.10 -4.56
N LYS A 134 12.57 5.88 -5.50
CA LYS A 134 13.29 6.96 -6.17
C LYS A 134 13.90 7.94 -5.17
N GLU A 135 13.13 8.41 -4.20
CA GLU A 135 13.61 9.35 -3.18
C GLU A 135 14.63 8.70 -2.23
N VAL A 136 14.45 7.41 -1.88
CA VAL A 136 15.43 6.66 -1.07
C VAL A 136 16.76 6.55 -1.79
N TYR A 137 16.76 6.18 -3.08
CA TYR A 137 17.99 6.08 -3.87
C TYR A 137 18.63 7.46 -4.10
N ALA A 138 17.85 8.49 -4.34
CA ALA A 138 18.33 9.85 -4.52
C ALA A 138 18.99 10.40 -3.24
N PHE A 139 18.46 10.06 -2.08
CA PHE A 139 19.00 10.51 -0.79
C PHE A 139 20.24 9.70 -0.38
N ARG A 140 20.16 8.37 -0.44
CA ARG A 140 21.26 7.46 -0.08
C ARG A 140 21.14 6.14 -0.83
N GLN A 141 21.88 6.01 -1.90
CA GLN A 141 21.87 4.87 -2.80
C GLN A 141 22.11 3.53 -2.08
N GLN A 142 23.06 3.49 -1.16
CA GLN A 142 23.36 2.28 -0.38
C GLN A 142 22.15 1.81 0.45
N MET A 143 21.34 2.73 0.97
CA MET A 143 20.11 2.37 1.70
C MET A 143 19.10 1.70 0.76
N GLY A 144 18.95 2.21 -0.46
CA GLY A 144 18.10 1.58 -1.48
C GLY A 144 18.56 0.18 -1.83
N ILE A 145 19.85 -0.02 -2.06
CA ILE A 145 20.45 -1.33 -2.33
C ILE A 145 20.20 -2.30 -1.17
N THR A 146 20.40 -1.86 0.07
CA THR A 146 20.17 -2.70 1.27
C THR A 146 18.73 -3.15 1.40
N LEU A 147 17.78 -2.26 1.08
CA LEU A 147 16.34 -2.57 1.15
C LEU A 147 15.89 -3.54 0.06
N MET A 148 16.41 -3.37 -1.17
CA MET A 148 15.89 -4.09 -2.34
C MET A 148 16.73 -5.31 -2.73
N GLY A 149 18.03 -5.24 -2.55
CA GLY A 149 18.95 -6.28 -3.04
C GLY A 149 19.92 -6.81 -1.99
N GLY A 150 19.96 -6.19 -0.79
CA GLY A 150 20.86 -6.58 0.29
C GLY A 150 20.25 -7.61 1.24
N ILE A 151 20.54 -7.44 2.52
CA ILE A 151 20.09 -8.36 3.58
C ILE A 151 18.57 -8.47 3.71
N MET A 152 17.82 -7.45 3.27
CA MET A 152 16.36 -7.44 3.26
C MET A 152 15.72 -8.05 2.00
N ALA A 153 16.52 -8.50 1.03
CA ALA A 153 16.03 -9.04 -0.24
C ALA A 153 15.05 -10.21 -0.06
N TRP A 154 15.29 -11.09 0.91
CA TRP A 154 14.39 -12.20 1.20
C TRP A 154 13.00 -11.74 1.66
N LEU A 155 12.92 -10.74 2.52
CA LEU A 155 11.65 -10.16 2.95
C LEU A 155 10.92 -9.51 1.78
N PHE A 156 11.66 -8.84 0.90
CA PHE A 156 11.11 -8.24 -0.32
C PHE A 156 10.54 -9.32 -1.25
N ILE A 157 11.26 -10.42 -1.48
CA ILE A 157 10.81 -11.55 -2.31
C ILE A 157 9.54 -12.19 -1.73
N ILE A 158 9.52 -12.47 -0.43
CA ILE A 158 8.34 -13.02 0.25
C ILE A 158 7.14 -12.08 0.09
N GLN A 159 7.34 -10.78 0.32
CA GLN A 159 6.30 -9.77 0.13
C GLN A 159 5.81 -9.76 -1.34
N ALA A 160 6.72 -9.85 -2.30
CA ALA A 160 6.41 -9.92 -3.73
C ALA A 160 5.48 -11.10 -4.04
N VAL A 161 5.85 -12.28 -3.58
CA VAL A 161 5.05 -13.49 -3.77
C VAL A 161 3.67 -13.37 -3.11
N MET A 162 3.60 -12.88 -1.87
CA MET A 162 2.34 -12.73 -1.14
C MET A 162 1.41 -11.72 -1.80
N ILE A 163 1.93 -10.58 -2.27
CA ILE A 163 1.13 -9.60 -3.02
C ILE A 163 0.66 -10.19 -4.35
N GLY A 164 1.52 -10.91 -5.07
CA GLY A 164 1.15 -11.60 -6.31
C GLY A 164 0.02 -12.61 -6.10
N LEU A 165 0.06 -13.40 -5.04
CA LEU A 165 -1.01 -14.32 -4.66
C LEU A 165 -2.29 -13.59 -4.30
N LEU A 166 -2.21 -12.49 -3.55
CA LEU A 166 -3.38 -11.66 -3.24
C LEU A 166 -4.01 -11.08 -4.52
N PHE A 167 -3.20 -10.56 -5.43
CA PHE A 167 -3.66 -10.06 -6.72
C PHE A 167 -4.41 -11.12 -7.51
N PHE A 168 -3.77 -12.25 -7.69
CA PHE A 168 -4.34 -13.35 -8.48
C PHE A 168 -5.62 -13.88 -7.84
N GLY A 169 -5.59 -14.17 -6.54
CA GLY A 169 -6.74 -14.69 -5.80
C GLY A 169 -7.90 -13.71 -5.76
N ALA A 170 -7.66 -12.45 -5.41
CA ALA A 170 -8.70 -11.44 -5.33
C ALA A 170 -9.31 -11.12 -6.70
N ASN A 171 -8.50 -11.01 -7.75
CA ASN A 171 -9.00 -10.75 -9.09
C ASN A 171 -9.82 -11.93 -9.64
N SER A 172 -9.37 -13.17 -9.41
CA SER A 172 -10.11 -14.38 -9.77
C SER A 172 -11.46 -14.45 -9.04
N TYR A 173 -11.47 -14.16 -7.73
CA TYR A 173 -12.69 -14.09 -6.94
C TYR A 173 -13.66 -13.01 -7.47
N LEU A 174 -13.17 -11.80 -7.72
CA LEU A 174 -14.00 -10.71 -8.24
C LEU A 174 -14.60 -11.06 -9.61
N HIS A 175 -13.80 -11.62 -10.51
CA HIS A 175 -14.27 -12.04 -11.82
C HIS A 175 -15.41 -13.08 -11.73
N ASN A 176 -15.21 -14.11 -10.90
CA ASN A 176 -16.21 -15.15 -10.68
C ASN A 176 -17.46 -14.64 -9.94
N SER A 177 -17.32 -13.61 -9.12
CA SER A 177 -18.44 -13.02 -8.36
C SER A 177 -19.26 -12.03 -9.18
N MET A 178 -18.74 -11.46 -10.27
CA MET A 178 -19.44 -10.48 -11.09
C MET A 178 -20.74 -11.00 -11.68
N SER A 179 -20.85 -12.30 -11.96
CA SER A 179 -22.08 -12.93 -12.45
C SER A 179 -23.12 -13.15 -11.35
N ARG A 180 -22.69 -13.28 -10.10
CA ARG A 180 -23.56 -13.59 -8.95
C ARG A 180 -24.07 -12.34 -8.24
N ILE A 181 -23.26 -11.28 -8.17
CA ILE A 181 -23.60 -10.05 -7.45
C ILE A 181 -24.46 -9.15 -8.35
N LYS A 182 -25.66 -8.85 -7.90
CA LYS A 182 -26.62 -8.02 -8.66
C LYS A 182 -26.00 -6.67 -9.05
N GLY A 183 -26.06 -6.35 -10.33
CA GLY A 183 -25.54 -5.11 -10.89
C GLY A 183 -24.05 -5.13 -11.25
N SER A 184 -23.27 -6.12 -10.83
CA SER A 184 -21.84 -6.22 -11.13
C SER A 184 -21.55 -6.69 -12.56
N HIS A 185 -22.43 -7.47 -13.17
CA HIS A 185 -22.25 -8.03 -14.51
C HIS A 185 -21.98 -6.97 -15.59
N ARG A 186 -22.51 -5.76 -15.44
CA ARG A 186 -22.26 -4.62 -16.36
C ARG A 186 -20.79 -4.22 -16.45
N TYR A 187 -20.01 -4.52 -15.44
CA TYR A 187 -18.58 -4.21 -15.39
C TYR A 187 -17.68 -5.35 -15.90
N MET A 188 -18.26 -6.52 -16.21
CA MET A 188 -17.50 -7.71 -16.62
C MET A 188 -16.65 -7.46 -17.88
N LYS A 189 -17.14 -6.63 -18.82
CA LYS A 189 -16.38 -6.26 -20.01
C LYS A 189 -15.06 -5.54 -19.71
N TYR A 190 -14.93 -4.89 -18.54
CA TYR A 190 -13.73 -4.20 -18.12
C TYR A 190 -12.77 -5.10 -17.34
N ALA A 191 -13.19 -6.30 -16.92
CA ALA A 191 -12.37 -7.20 -16.11
C ALA A 191 -11.03 -7.55 -16.78
N LYS A 192 -11.02 -7.76 -18.09
CA LYS A 192 -9.79 -8.02 -18.85
C LYS A 192 -8.81 -6.83 -18.83
N TYR A 193 -9.32 -5.61 -18.84
CA TYR A 193 -8.46 -4.41 -18.74
C TYR A 193 -7.92 -4.25 -17.33
N MET A 194 -8.69 -4.61 -16.30
CA MET A 194 -8.23 -4.70 -14.92
C MET A 194 -7.08 -5.69 -14.79
N VAL A 195 -7.19 -6.88 -15.35
CA VAL A 195 -6.10 -7.89 -15.34
C VAL A 195 -4.84 -7.33 -16.02
N LEU A 196 -4.98 -6.72 -17.19
CA LEU A 196 -3.84 -6.11 -17.88
C LEU A 196 -3.17 -5.03 -17.03
N LEU A 197 -3.97 -4.12 -16.46
CA LEU A 197 -3.47 -3.07 -15.57
C LEU A 197 -2.75 -3.64 -14.35
N LEU A 198 -3.30 -4.69 -13.74
CA LEU A 198 -2.68 -5.37 -12.60
C LEU A 198 -1.34 -6.02 -12.99
N ILE A 199 -1.23 -6.64 -14.16
CA ILE A 199 0.03 -7.19 -14.66
C ILE A 199 1.07 -6.08 -14.82
N VAL A 200 0.69 -4.93 -15.41
CA VAL A 200 1.59 -3.77 -15.55
C VAL A 200 2.04 -3.26 -14.17
N CYS A 201 1.10 -3.06 -13.24
CA CYS A 201 1.42 -2.61 -11.88
C CYS A 201 2.33 -3.60 -11.15
N PHE A 202 2.08 -4.90 -11.28
CA PHE A 202 2.90 -5.95 -10.67
C PHE A 202 4.30 -5.98 -11.28
N THR A 203 4.41 -5.85 -12.59
CA THR A 203 5.69 -5.76 -13.28
C THR A 203 6.49 -4.55 -12.82
N MET A 204 5.87 -3.37 -12.75
CA MET A 204 6.52 -2.17 -12.21
C MET A 204 6.97 -2.36 -10.76
N TRP A 205 6.18 -3.03 -9.95
CA TRP A 205 6.52 -3.29 -8.55
C TRP A 205 7.67 -4.30 -8.40
N MET A 206 7.74 -5.29 -9.30
CA MET A 206 8.83 -6.29 -9.32
C MET A 206 10.16 -5.77 -9.86
N THR A 207 10.14 -4.63 -10.58
CA THR A 207 11.32 -4.07 -11.26
C THR A 207 11.76 -2.69 -10.77
N PRO A 208 11.44 -2.23 -9.52
CA PRO A 208 11.84 -0.90 -9.06
C PRO A 208 13.35 -0.73 -9.02
N HIS A 209 14.08 -1.80 -8.76
CA HIS A 209 15.53 -1.84 -8.75
C HIS A 209 16.10 -1.47 -10.13
N THR A 210 15.62 -2.12 -11.19
CA THR A 210 16.09 -1.88 -12.56
C THR A 210 15.64 -0.51 -13.10
N ILE A 211 14.39 -0.10 -12.81
CA ILE A 211 13.82 1.13 -13.37
C ILE A 211 14.30 2.39 -12.63
N VAL A 212 14.48 2.31 -11.31
CA VAL A 212 14.86 3.48 -10.48
C VAL A 212 16.36 3.63 -10.38
N MET A 213 17.07 2.53 -10.17
CA MET A 213 18.50 2.54 -9.89
C MET A 213 19.31 2.97 -11.13
N THR A 214 19.03 2.41 -12.31
CA THR A 214 19.78 2.70 -13.53
C THR A 214 19.80 4.21 -13.91
N PRO A 215 18.67 4.95 -13.94
CA PRO A 215 18.70 6.37 -14.22
C PRO A 215 19.42 7.20 -13.15
N ALA A 216 19.30 6.82 -11.88
CA ALA A 216 19.99 7.51 -10.79
C ALA A 216 21.51 7.31 -10.89
N GLU A 217 21.96 6.08 -11.13
CA GLU A 217 23.36 5.76 -11.33
C GLU A 217 23.96 6.47 -12.53
N LEU A 218 23.28 6.45 -13.68
CA LEU A 218 23.75 7.13 -14.89
C LEU A 218 23.90 8.64 -14.68
N LYS A 219 23.02 9.25 -13.89
CA LYS A 219 23.08 10.67 -13.58
C LYS A 219 24.23 11.00 -12.61
N ASP A 220 24.32 10.26 -11.51
CA ASP A 220 25.23 10.59 -10.42
C ASP A 220 26.68 10.17 -10.71
N MET A 221 26.87 9.16 -11.55
CA MET A 221 28.18 8.59 -11.87
C MET A 221 28.69 8.98 -13.27
N GLY A 222 27.99 9.88 -13.99
CA GLY A 222 28.40 10.30 -15.33
C GLY A 222 28.51 9.15 -16.32
N GLY A 223 27.73 8.10 -16.16
CA GLY A 223 27.76 6.87 -16.97
C GLY A 223 28.76 5.81 -16.50
N ALA A 224 29.48 6.03 -15.39
CA ALA A 224 30.31 5.01 -14.77
C ALA A 224 29.50 3.91 -14.09
N GLN A 225 30.07 2.72 -13.97
CA GLN A 225 29.41 1.61 -13.26
C GLN A 225 29.30 1.90 -11.77
N HIS A 226 28.19 1.46 -11.16
CA HIS A 226 28.01 1.56 -9.73
C HIS A 226 29.15 0.85 -8.97
N PRO A 227 29.78 1.50 -7.96
CA PRO A 227 30.98 0.94 -7.31
C PRO A 227 30.77 -0.46 -6.73
N VAL A 228 29.60 -0.73 -6.16
CA VAL A 228 29.29 -2.02 -5.55
C VAL A 228 28.81 -3.04 -6.60
N VAL A 229 27.85 -2.65 -7.42
CA VAL A 229 27.22 -3.54 -8.42
C VAL A 229 28.21 -3.83 -9.56
N GLY A 230 28.91 -2.81 -10.05
CA GLY A 230 29.93 -2.96 -11.08
C GLY A 230 31.12 -3.83 -10.64
N HIS A 231 31.52 -3.72 -9.37
CA HIS A 231 32.62 -4.52 -8.83
C HIS A 231 32.28 -6.01 -8.72
N PHE A 232 31.05 -6.35 -8.42
CA PHE A 232 30.60 -7.75 -8.31
C PHE A 232 30.02 -8.31 -9.62
N GLY A 233 29.99 -7.53 -10.68
CA GLY A 233 29.49 -7.97 -12.00
C GLY A 233 27.98 -8.35 -11.97
N VAL A 234 27.26 -7.88 -11.00
CA VAL A 234 25.81 -8.13 -10.83
C VAL A 234 25.05 -6.93 -11.39
N MET A 235 24.62 -7.05 -12.63
CA MET A 235 23.59 -6.20 -13.23
C MET A 235 22.39 -7.04 -13.61
#